data_62608971c062e0823c67932a7c932d68
#
_entry.id   62608971c062e0823c67932a7c932d68
#
_cell.length_a   1.000
_cell.length_b   1.000
_cell.length_c   1.000
_cell.angle_alpha   90.00
_cell.angle_beta   90.00
_cell.angle_gamma   90.00
#
_symmetry.space_group_name_H-M   'P 1'
#
loop_
_entity.id
_entity.type
_entity.pdbx_description
1 polymer ?
#
loop_
_entity_poly.entity_id
_entity_poly.type
_entity_poly.pdbx_seq_one_letter_code
_entity_poly.pdbx_strand_id
1 'polypeptide(L)' 'MESIKTLLGAGAARFYEEAGYSVQTWAAGQKGVVSYGSDEIIVFRRGARKWEVRDMDGDSFWFGSQWELLAWFGDML' A
#
# COMPACT_ATOMS: atom_id res chain seq x y z
N MET A 1 -9.38 -14.02 4.51
CA MET A 1 -8.21 -13.09 4.58
C MET A 1 -7.90 -12.60 3.19
N GLU A 2 -7.89 -11.31 3.00
CA GLU A 2 -7.56 -10.71 1.71
C GLU A 2 -6.04 -10.56 1.58
N SER A 3 -5.47 -10.97 0.43
CA SER A 3 -4.04 -10.77 0.20
C SER A 3 -3.76 -9.32 -0.15
N ILE A 4 -2.54 -8.86 0.09
CA ILE A 4 -2.12 -7.52 -0.31
C ILE A 4 -2.22 -7.37 -1.84
N LYS A 5 -2.01 -8.45 -2.59
CA LYS A 5 -2.19 -8.43 -4.05
C LYS A 5 -3.63 -8.17 -4.43
N THR A 6 -4.59 -8.71 -3.69
CA THR A 6 -6.00 -8.40 -3.87
C THR A 6 -6.31 -6.98 -3.44
N LEU A 7 -5.75 -6.56 -2.31
CA LEU A 7 -5.95 -5.22 -1.76
C LEU A 7 -5.45 -4.11 -2.69
N LEU A 8 -4.20 -4.24 -3.15
CA LEU A 8 -3.55 -3.26 -4.02
C LEU A 8 -3.78 -3.52 -5.50
N GLY A 9 -4.16 -4.75 -5.86
CA GLY A 9 -4.11 -5.22 -7.22
C GLY A 9 -2.75 -5.84 -7.54
N ALA A 10 -2.75 -6.89 -8.37
CA ALA A 10 -1.53 -7.65 -8.68
C ALA A 10 -0.44 -6.79 -9.31
N GLY A 11 -0.83 -5.85 -10.17
CA GLY A 11 0.12 -4.95 -10.84
C GLY A 11 0.81 -4.00 -9.87
N ALA A 12 0.06 -3.45 -8.92
CA ALA A 12 0.59 -2.55 -7.90
C ALA A 12 1.54 -3.29 -6.95
N ALA A 13 1.14 -4.46 -6.47
CA ALA A 13 1.98 -5.27 -5.58
C ALA A 13 3.29 -5.65 -6.27
N ARG A 14 3.23 -6.04 -7.54
CA ARG A 14 4.40 -6.37 -8.34
C ARG A 14 5.32 -5.17 -8.51
N PHE A 15 4.76 -3.99 -8.76
CA PHE A 15 5.52 -2.76 -8.88
C PHE A 15 6.35 -2.50 -7.60
N TYR A 16 5.74 -2.66 -6.43
CA TYR A 16 6.45 -2.46 -5.18
C TYR A 16 7.51 -3.53 -4.94
N GLU A 17 7.22 -4.78 -5.25
CA GLU A 17 8.18 -5.88 -5.12
C GLU A 17 9.40 -5.66 -6.03
N GLU A 18 9.20 -5.24 -7.26
CA GLU A 18 10.27 -4.93 -8.20
C GLU A 18 11.11 -3.73 -7.75
N ALA A 19 10.50 -2.79 -7.05
CA ALA A 19 11.20 -1.64 -6.49
C ALA A 19 11.97 -1.97 -5.20
N GLY A 20 11.87 -3.21 -4.71
CA GLY A 20 12.58 -3.65 -3.50
C GLY A 20 11.75 -3.61 -2.23
N TYR A 21 10.46 -3.32 -2.32
CA TYR A 21 9.57 -3.35 -1.16
C TYR A 21 9.05 -4.76 -0.91
N SER A 22 9.01 -5.15 0.34
CA SER A 22 8.30 -6.36 0.77
C SER A 22 6.83 -6.04 0.97
N VAL A 23 5.96 -6.87 0.41
CA VAL A 23 4.51 -6.68 0.47
C VAL A 23 3.90 -7.81 1.29
N GLN A 24 3.21 -7.47 2.38
CA GLN A 24 2.65 -8.43 3.31
C GLN A 24 1.15 -8.25 3.46
N THR A 25 0.46 -9.35 3.79
CA THR A 25 -0.96 -9.34 4.10
C THR A 25 -1.16 -9.44 5.61
N TRP A 26 -2.04 -8.63 6.14
CA TRP A 26 -2.43 -8.72 7.55
C TRP A 26 -3.78 -9.44 7.68
N ALA A 27 -3.92 -10.15 8.79
CA ALA A 27 -5.13 -10.91 9.06
C ALA A 27 -6.37 -10.02 9.31
N ALA A 28 -6.17 -8.77 9.63
CA ALA A 28 -7.26 -7.87 10.05
C ALA A 28 -7.79 -7.06 8.86
N GLY A 29 -8.76 -7.62 8.14
CA GLY A 29 -9.52 -6.88 7.17
C GLY A 29 -8.75 -6.46 5.92
N GLN A 30 -9.03 -5.26 5.42
CA GLN A 30 -8.49 -4.73 4.17
C GLN A 30 -7.27 -3.85 4.43
N LYS A 31 -6.23 -4.46 4.96
CA LYS A 31 -5.03 -3.76 5.40
C LYS A 31 -3.81 -4.56 4.96
N GLY A 32 -2.84 -3.88 4.41
CA GLY A 32 -1.57 -4.47 4.02
C GLY A 32 -0.41 -3.61 4.47
N VAL A 33 0.78 -4.20 4.50
CA VAL A 33 2.01 -3.51 4.87
C VAL A 33 2.98 -3.60 3.71
N VAL A 34 3.57 -2.48 3.37
CA VAL A 34 4.65 -2.38 2.39
C VAL A 34 5.89 -1.94 3.16
N SER A 35 6.93 -2.77 3.15
CA SER A 35 8.15 -2.53 3.92
C SER A 35 9.37 -2.43 3.02
N TYR A 36 10.27 -1.49 3.33
CA TYR A 36 11.56 -1.37 2.67
C TYR A 36 12.61 -0.99 3.72
N GLY A 37 13.53 -1.90 3.99
CA GLY A 37 14.49 -1.69 5.07
C GLY A 37 13.79 -1.55 6.42
N SER A 38 14.00 -0.42 7.10
CA SER A 38 13.31 -0.09 8.34
C SER A 38 12.02 0.68 8.12
N ASP A 39 11.75 1.09 6.89
CA ASP A 39 10.56 1.85 6.54
C ASP A 39 9.35 0.92 6.40
N GLU A 40 8.23 1.33 6.97
CA GLU A 40 7.00 0.55 6.91
C GLU A 40 5.83 1.48 6.61
N ILE A 41 5.08 1.15 5.59
CA ILE A 41 3.91 1.91 5.16
C ILE A 41 2.70 1.00 5.23
N ILE A 42 1.65 1.45 5.91
CA ILE A 42 0.43 0.69 6.07
C ILE A 42 -0.60 1.23 5.09
N VAL A 43 -1.16 0.34 4.29
CA VAL A 43 -2.17 0.67 3.28
C VAL A 43 -3.50 0.09 3.72
N PHE A 44 -4.52 0.96 3.80
CA PHE A 44 -5.89 0.55 4.12
C PHE A 44 -6.77 0.82 2.91
N ARG A 45 -7.54 -0.17 2.49
CA ARG A 45 -8.60 0.04 1.52
C ARG A 45 -9.88 0.31 2.27
N ARG A 46 -10.31 1.56 2.29
CA ARG A 46 -11.51 1.99 3.02
C ARG A 46 -12.79 1.88 2.20
N GLY A 47 -12.65 1.71 0.88
CA GLY A 47 -13.77 1.56 -0.04
C GLY A 47 -13.27 1.28 -1.45
N ALA A 48 -14.19 1.16 -2.41
CA ALA A 48 -13.84 0.86 -3.80
C ALA A 48 -12.91 1.93 -4.42
N ARG A 49 -13.09 3.18 -3.98
CA ARG A 49 -12.31 4.32 -4.48
C ARG A 49 -11.80 5.16 -3.33
N LYS A 50 -11.42 4.50 -2.24
CA LYS A 50 -10.96 5.20 -1.05
C LYS A 50 -9.84 4.42 -0.40
N TRP A 51 -8.66 4.99 -0.43
CA TRP A 51 -7.44 4.41 0.10
C TRP A 51 -6.83 5.35 1.13
N GLU A 52 -6.42 4.80 2.24
CA GLU A 52 -5.66 5.53 3.25
C GLU A 52 -4.28 4.89 3.36
N VAL A 53 -3.25 5.74 3.36
CA VAL A 53 -1.87 5.31 3.56
C VAL A 53 -1.35 6.00 4.80
N ARG A 54 -0.76 5.24 5.71
CA ARG A 54 -0.05 5.78 6.87
C ARG A 54 1.42 5.50 6.75
N ASP A 55 2.21 6.55 6.85
CA ASP A 55 3.66 6.43 6.83
C ASP A 55 4.23 6.15 8.23
N MET A 56 5.56 6.09 8.34
CA MET A 56 6.26 5.83 9.59
C MET A 56 6.05 6.90 10.64
N ASP A 57 5.82 8.14 10.21
CA ASP A 57 5.61 9.28 11.10
C ASP A 57 4.17 9.34 11.63
N GLY A 58 3.32 8.45 11.17
CA GLY A 58 1.91 8.42 11.55
C GLY A 58 1.03 9.35 10.74
N ASP A 59 1.57 9.99 9.71
CA ASP A 59 0.80 10.84 8.81
C ASP A 59 -0.07 10.00 7.89
N SER A 60 -1.30 10.45 7.66
CA SER A 60 -2.24 9.77 6.79
C SER A 60 -2.43 10.55 5.50
N PHE A 61 -2.44 9.81 4.39
CA PHE A 61 -2.69 10.34 3.06
C PHE A 61 -3.85 9.57 2.45
N TRP A 62 -4.74 10.27 1.74
CA TRP A 62 -5.94 9.68 1.17
C TRP A 62 -5.89 9.76 -0.36
N PHE A 63 -6.28 8.66 -1.01
CA PHE A 63 -6.27 8.55 -2.46
C PHE A 63 -7.60 7.99 -2.95
N GLY A 64 -8.05 8.46 -4.10
CA GLY A 64 -9.28 8.02 -4.74
C GLY A 64 -9.10 6.86 -5.70
N SER A 65 -7.86 6.51 -6.05
CA SER A 65 -7.57 5.43 -6.99
C SER A 65 -6.21 4.80 -6.74
N GLN A 66 -6.02 3.59 -7.27
CA GLN A 66 -4.73 2.92 -7.27
C GLN A 66 -3.65 3.72 -8.00
N TRP A 67 -4.03 4.40 -9.07
CA TRP A 67 -3.11 5.21 -9.86
C TRP A 67 -2.52 6.36 -9.05
N GLU A 68 -3.35 7.04 -8.27
CA GLU A 68 -2.90 8.09 -7.36
C GLU A 68 -1.97 7.52 -6.29
N LEU A 69 -2.31 6.37 -5.75
CA LEU A 69 -1.48 5.68 -4.76
C LEU A 69 -0.11 5.31 -5.34
N LEU A 70 -0.08 4.73 -6.55
CA LEU A 70 1.15 4.38 -7.24
C LEU A 70 2.00 5.60 -7.56
N ALA A 71 1.37 6.70 -7.98
CA ALA A 71 2.08 7.95 -8.27
C ALA A 71 2.75 8.50 -7.02
N TRP A 72 2.06 8.45 -5.89
CA TRP A 72 2.62 8.89 -4.61
C TRP A 72 3.84 8.05 -4.21
N PHE A 73 3.75 6.73 -4.34
CA PHE A 73 4.88 5.85 -4.08
C PHE A 73 6.03 6.08 -5.06
N GLY A 74 5.72 6.34 -6.32
CA GLY A 74 6.72 6.65 -7.34
C GLY A 74 7.55 7.87 -7.00
N ASP A 75 6.92 8.87 -6.41
CA ASP A 75 7.62 10.08 -5.96
C ASP A 75 8.54 9.81 -4.76
N MET A 76 8.26 8.78 -3.98
CA MET A 76 9.09 8.38 -2.84
C MET A 76 10.26 7.48 -3.25
N LEU A 77 10.11 6.79 -4.36
CA LEU A 77 11.15 5.91 -4.90
C LEU A 77 12.19 6.72 -5.66
#